data_f0e5c8a1572e1e936e48d38e42fb8995
#
_entry.id   f0e5c8a1572e1e936e48d38e42fb8995
#
_cell.length_a   1.000
_cell.length_b   1.000
_cell.length_c   1.000
_cell.angle_alpha   90.00
_cell.angle_beta   90.00
_cell.angle_gamma   90.00
#
_symmetry.space_group_name_H-M   'P 1'
#
loop_
_entity.id
_entity.type
_entity.pdbx_description
1 polymer ?
#
loop_
_entity_poly.entity_id
_entity_poly.type
_entity_poly.pdbx_seq_one_letter_code
_entity_poly.pdbx_strand_id
1 'polypeptide(L)'
;MPGTDHAGIATQNVVEQELAREGISRHDLGREKFIERVWEWRSKYGGAIINQLKRLGSSCDWERERFTMDEGLSKAVREVFVRLYDDGLIYQGDYIVNWCPRCHTAISDLEVEYHQEGSNLWNIRYPYADGSGDIIVATTRPETMLGDTAVAVNPNDDRYHDKIGKEVILPLVNRRIPVIADDYVTMEFGSGAVKITPSSDPNDFAMAGRHNLEIIPIMDGNAVINANGGPYCGQDRYTCRENIVRDLEEQGYLVGIEPYAHNVGKCYRCKTDIEPTVSKQWFVKVEPLAKEAVAAVVKGNTRIVPSTWEATYFEWMTNIRDWCISRQIWWGHRIPVWYCDSCGKVIVSRTDPDRCPECGNATLRQDEDV
;
A
#
# COMPACT_ATOMS: atom_id res chain seq x y z
N MET A 1 20.36 25.37 11.16
CA MET A 1 20.59 25.15 9.72
C MET A 1 19.23 24.90 9.09
N PRO A 2 18.77 25.71 8.12
CA PRO A 2 17.52 25.48 7.42
C PRO A 2 17.70 24.44 6.30
N GLY A 3 16.57 23.86 5.88
CA GLY A 3 16.53 22.95 4.74
C GLY A 3 15.17 22.95 4.08
N THR A 4 15.16 22.65 2.82
CA THR A 4 13.92 22.47 2.03
C THR A 4 13.81 21.02 1.58
N ASP A 5 12.60 20.49 1.65
CA ASP A 5 12.28 19.16 1.19
C ASP A 5 11.91 19.18 -0.30
N HIS A 6 12.30 18.15 -1.02
CA HIS A 6 11.88 17.95 -2.42
C HIS A 6 10.41 17.54 -2.52
N ALA A 7 9.80 17.08 -1.42
CA ALA A 7 8.38 16.71 -1.31
C ALA A 7 7.91 15.84 -2.51
N GLY A 8 8.55 14.70 -2.69
CA GLY A 8 8.47 13.81 -3.88
C GLY A 8 7.10 13.77 -4.56
N ILE A 9 6.12 13.11 -3.95
CA ILE A 9 4.79 12.95 -4.54
C ILE A 9 4.05 14.29 -4.69
N ALA A 10 4.18 15.22 -3.70
CA ALA A 10 3.46 16.50 -3.75
C ALA A 10 3.94 17.38 -4.91
N THR A 11 5.26 17.53 -5.06
CA THR A 11 5.87 18.31 -6.15
C THR A 11 5.55 17.67 -7.50
N GLN A 12 5.69 16.34 -7.61
CA GLN A 12 5.33 15.64 -8.84
C GLN A 12 3.87 15.87 -9.23
N ASN A 13 2.94 15.74 -8.28
CA ASN A 13 1.50 15.97 -8.55
C ASN A 13 1.21 17.39 -9.03
N VAL A 14 1.89 18.41 -8.48
CA VAL A 14 1.70 19.81 -8.93
C VAL A 14 2.19 19.97 -10.36
N VAL A 15 3.37 19.44 -10.70
CA VAL A 15 3.91 19.52 -12.07
C VAL A 15 3.06 18.72 -13.05
N GLU A 16 2.54 17.54 -12.66
CA GLU A 16 1.59 16.78 -13.49
C GLU A 16 0.29 17.57 -13.76
N GLN A 17 -0.20 18.33 -12.77
CA GLN A 17 -1.37 19.18 -12.97
C GLN A 17 -1.08 20.36 -13.92
N GLU A 18 0.13 20.93 -13.89
CA GLU A 18 0.54 21.96 -14.86
C GLU A 18 0.60 21.37 -16.27
N LEU A 19 1.23 20.20 -16.45
CA LEU A 19 1.30 19.50 -17.73
C LEU A 19 -0.10 19.13 -18.26
N ALA A 20 -1.01 18.69 -17.39
CA ALA A 20 -2.37 18.35 -17.79
C ALA A 20 -3.15 19.56 -18.35
N ARG A 21 -2.87 20.79 -17.86
CA ARG A 21 -3.42 22.02 -18.44
C ARG A 21 -2.86 22.32 -19.84
N GLU A 22 -1.66 21.83 -20.13
CA GLU A 22 -1.02 21.88 -21.45
C GLU A 22 -1.48 20.72 -22.37
N GLY A 23 -2.30 19.79 -21.86
CA GLY A 23 -2.76 18.58 -22.57
C GLY A 23 -1.71 17.48 -22.68
N ILE A 24 -0.70 17.49 -21.82
CA ILE A 24 0.45 16.57 -21.84
C ILE A 24 0.49 15.76 -20.54
N SER A 25 0.77 14.46 -20.62
CA SER A 25 1.05 13.61 -19.47
C SER A 25 2.56 13.45 -19.25
N ARG A 26 2.97 13.04 -18.04
CA ARG A 26 4.37 12.70 -17.77
C ARG A 26 4.87 11.56 -18.67
N HIS A 27 3.98 10.63 -19.04
CA HIS A 27 4.32 9.50 -19.89
C HIS A 27 4.61 9.93 -21.34
N ASP A 28 3.98 10.98 -21.83
CA ASP A 28 4.25 11.56 -23.15
C ASP A 28 5.64 12.22 -23.20
N LEU A 29 6.09 12.79 -22.08
CA LEU A 29 7.42 13.39 -21.96
C LEU A 29 8.53 12.34 -21.78
N GLY A 30 8.25 11.27 -21.05
CA GLY A 30 9.25 10.34 -20.52
C GLY A 30 9.96 10.89 -19.28
N ARG A 31 10.62 9.97 -18.53
CA ARG A 31 11.18 10.26 -17.20
C ARG A 31 12.17 11.44 -17.19
N GLU A 32 13.12 11.47 -18.12
CA GLU A 32 14.19 12.47 -18.14
C GLU A 32 13.63 13.88 -18.30
N LYS A 33 12.82 14.12 -19.34
CA LYS A 33 12.21 15.43 -19.60
C LYS A 33 11.22 15.84 -18.51
N PHE A 34 10.53 14.88 -17.92
CA PHE A 34 9.67 15.16 -16.78
C PHE A 34 10.47 15.65 -15.58
N ILE A 35 11.59 15.01 -15.24
CA ILE A 35 12.48 15.42 -14.15
C ILE A 35 13.06 16.82 -14.44
N GLU A 36 13.47 17.11 -15.68
CA GLU A 36 13.90 18.46 -16.07
C GLU A 36 12.82 19.50 -15.78
N ARG A 37 11.57 19.21 -16.16
CA ARG A 37 10.41 20.09 -15.87
C ARG A 37 10.19 20.30 -14.37
N VAL A 38 10.39 19.27 -13.55
CA VAL A 38 10.31 19.39 -12.09
C VAL A 38 11.44 20.27 -11.53
N TRP A 39 12.66 20.15 -12.06
CA TRP A 39 13.77 21.04 -11.68
C TRP A 39 13.52 22.49 -12.06
N GLU A 40 12.93 22.76 -13.23
CA GLU A 40 12.51 24.10 -13.65
C GLU A 40 11.48 24.68 -12.67
N TRP A 41 10.46 23.90 -12.34
CA TRP A 41 9.45 24.27 -11.35
C TRP A 41 10.07 24.57 -9.98
N ARG A 42 10.95 23.72 -9.51
CA ARG A 42 11.69 23.90 -8.26
C ARG A 42 12.54 25.16 -8.28
N SER A 43 13.19 25.46 -9.38
CA SER A 43 14.02 26.68 -9.52
C SER A 43 13.17 27.93 -9.44
N LYS A 44 11.95 27.90 -9.96
CA LYS A 44 11.00 29.01 -9.93
C LYS A 44 10.36 29.24 -8.54
N TYR A 45 10.00 28.17 -7.85
CA TYR A 45 9.17 28.23 -6.63
C TYR A 45 9.91 27.85 -5.36
N GLY A 46 10.96 27.05 -5.44
CA GLY A 46 11.64 26.45 -4.27
C GLY A 46 12.30 27.46 -3.33
N GLY A 47 12.69 28.62 -3.82
CA GLY A 47 13.24 29.69 -2.99
C GLY A 47 12.20 30.56 -2.27
N ALA A 48 10.92 30.42 -2.58
CA ALA A 48 9.86 31.28 -2.05
C ALA A 48 9.72 31.15 -0.52
N ILE A 49 9.69 29.94 0.00
CA ILE A 49 9.56 29.67 1.44
C ILE A 49 10.74 30.26 2.25
N ILE A 50 11.95 30.15 1.74
CA ILE A 50 13.16 30.73 2.38
C ILE A 50 13.05 32.25 2.44
N ASN A 51 12.65 32.86 1.34
CA ASN A 51 12.47 34.31 1.29
C ASN A 51 11.34 34.78 2.23
N GLN A 52 10.24 34.03 2.32
CA GLN A 52 9.16 34.32 3.26
C GLN A 52 9.61 34.23 4.70
N LEU A 53 10.35 33.17 5.08
CA LEU A 53 10.90 33.01 6.43
C LEU A 53 11.87 34.13 6.80
N LYS A 54 12.77 34.55 5.87
CA LYS A 54 13.66 35.70 6.06
C LYS A 54 12.87 36.98 6.31
N ARG A 55 11.80 37.23 5.54
CA ARG A 55 10.93 38.40 5.72
C ARG A 55 10.15 38.39 7.03
N LEU A 56 9.80 37.20 7.55
CA LEU A 56 9.18 37.04 8.86
C LEU A 56 10.17 37.22 10.02
N GLY A 57 11.48 37.44 9.73
CA GLY A 57 12.51 37.61 10.74
C GLY A 57 12.99 36.32 11.41
N SER A 58 12.78 35.16 10.79
CA SER A 58 13.26 33.88 11.31
C SER A 58 14.79 33.85 11.39
N SER A 59 15.34 33.52 12.55
CA SER A 59 16.78 33.40 12.78
C SER A 59 17.27 32.01 12.41
N CYS A 60 17.90 31.88 11.26
CA CYS A 60 18.51 30.65 10.78
C CYS A 60 19.90 30.90 10.21
N ASP A 61 20.71 29.87 10.18
CA ASP A 61 21.98 29.88 9.47
C ASP A 61 21.74 29.64 7.96
N TRP A 62 21.41 30.74 7.30
CA TRP A 62 21.03 30.74 5.88
C TRP A 62 22.18 30.38 4.93
N GLU A 63 23.42 30.54 5.35
CA GLU A 63 24.61 30.19 4.56
C GLU A 63 24.76 28.67 4.41
N ARG A 64 24.26 27.91 5.40
CA ARG A 64 24.26 26.45 5.39
C ARG A 64 22.90 25.85 5.00
N GLU A 65 22.11 26.55 4.20
CA GLU A 65 20.88 26.01 3.65
C GLU A 65 21.16 24.73 2.87
N ARG A 66 20.28 23.72 3.07
CA ARG A 66 20.37 22.42 2.40
C ARG A 66 19.06 22.11 1.67
N PHE A 67 19.17 21.27 0.65
CA PHE A 67 18.02 20.71 -0.06
C PHE A 67 18.13 19.18 -0.06
N THR A 68 17.02 18.49 0.24
CA THR A 68 17.05 17.02 0.41
C THR A 68 17.60 16.25 -0.78
N MET A 69 17.57 16.80 -2.00
CA MET A 69 18.16 16.20 -3.20
C MET A 69 19.48 16.89 -3.62
N ASP A 70 20.16 17.65 -2.74
CA ASP A 70 21.51 18.11 -3.06
C ASP A 70 22.50 16.94 -3.13
N GLU A 71 23.67 17.16 -3.73
CA GLU A 71 24.67 16.12 -3.93
C GLU A 71 25.10 15.43 -2.63
N GLY A 72 25.29 16.20 -1.56
CA GLY A 72 25.73 15.65 -0.27
C GLY A 72 24.67 14.79 0.40
N LEU A 73 23.40 15.26 0.40
CA LEU A 73 22.29 14.50 0.97
C LEU A 73 21.93 13.29 0.11
N SER A 74 22.00 13.41 -1.21
CA SER A 74 21.82 12.27 -2.12
C SER A 74 22.86 11.18 -1.89
N LYS A 75 24.11 11.54 -1.64
CA LYS A 75 25.15 10.60 -1.22
C LYS A 75 24.84 9.93 0.12
N ALA A 76 24.37 10.71 1.10
CA ALA A 76 24.02 10.20 2.41
C ALA A 76 22.87 9.21 2.37
N VAL A 77 21.80 9.51 1.60
CA VAL A 77 20.66 8.61 1.40
C VAL A 77 21.12 7.29 0.80
N ARG A 78 21.91 7.35 -0.27
CA ARG A 78 22.46 6.17 -0.92
C ARG A 78 23.32 5.32 0.01
N GLU A 79 24.21 5.96 0.79
CA GLU A 79 25.05 5.29 1.81
C GLU A 79 24.20 4.58 2.86
N VAL A 80 23.16 5.24 3.39
CA VAL A 80 22.28 4.68 4.41
C VAL A 80 21.51 3.49 3.85
N PHE A 81 20.97 3.60 2.62
CA PHE A 81 20.26 2.49 1.98
C PHE A 81 21.16 1.25 1.86
N VAL A 82 22.40 1.43 1.35
CA VAL A 82 23.32 0.31 1.16
C VAL A 82 23.73 -0.32 2.50
N ARG A 83 24.00 0.48 3.53
CA ARG A 83 24.31 -0.04 4.88
C ARG A 83 23.16 -0.86 5.45
N LEU A 84 21.96 -0.32 5.43
CA LEU A 84 20.79 -1.03 5.95
C LEU A 84 20.49 -2.33 5.17
N TYR A 85 20.80 -2.34 3.86
CA TYR A 85 20.70 -3.56 3.06
C TYR A 85 21.78 -4.57 3.46
N ASP A 86 23.05 -4.13 3.62
CA ASP A 86 24.16 -4.97 4.05
C ASP A 86 23.91 -5.57 5.46
N ASP A 87 23.24 -4.81 6.34
CA ASP A 87 22.82 -5.23 7.67
C ASP A 87 21.57 -6.14 7.67
N GLY A 88 20.98 -6.41 6.50
CA GLY A 88 19.79 -7.25 6.34
C GLY A 88 18.50 -6.61 6.85
N LEU A 89 18.50 -5.28 7.05
CA LEU A 89 17.33 -4.51 7.47
C LEU A 89 16.48 -4.03 6.28
N ILE A 90 17.08 -3.84 5.09
CA ILE A 90 16.33 -3.56 3.86
C ILE A 90 16.16 -4.85 3.07
N TYR A 91 14.95 -5.08 2.57
CA TYR A 91 14.63 -6.22 1.71
C TYR A 91 13.55 -5.85 0.69
N GLN A 92 13.45 -6.65 -0.38
CA GLN A 92 12.37 -6.56 -1.35
C GLN A 92 11.40 -7.74 -1.13
N GLY A 93 10.11 -7.45 -1.14
CA GLY A 93 9.08 -8.48 -0.94
C GLY A 93 7.72 -8.08 -1.49
N ASP A 94 6.89 -9.08 -1.71
CA ASP A 94 5.49 -8.89 -2.04
C ASP A 94 4.70 -8.70 -0.74
N TYR A 95 4.07 -7.54 -0.61
CA TYR A 95 3.28 -7.20 0.57
C TYR A 95 2.09 -6.33 0.18
N ILE A 96 1.05 -6.35 1.02
CA ILE A 96 -0.10 -5.47 0.78
C ILE A 96 0.25 -4.04 1.20
N VAL A 97 0.05 -3.09 0.30
CA VAL A 97 0.34 -1.67 0.48
C VAL A 97 -0.89 -0.82 0.18
N ASN A 98 -0.94 0.39 0.75
CA ASN A 98 -1.92 1.38 0.35
C ASN A 98 -1.54 1.92 -1.03
N TRP A 99 -2.27 1.57 -2.05
CA TRP A 99 -2.03 2.01 -3.41
C TRP A 99 -2.95 3.16 -3.80
N CYS A 100 -2.40 4.21 -4.39
CA CYS A 100 -3.20 5.28 -4.97
C CYS A 100 -3.32 5.09 -6.49
N PRO A 101 -4.53 4.71 -7.01
CA PRO A 101 -4.69 4.41 -8.44
C PRO A 101 -4.51 5.65 -9.35
N ARG A 102 -4.68 6.87 -8.83
CA ARG A 102 -4.44 8.11 -9.59
C ARG A 102 -2.97 8.52 -9.60
N CYS A 103 -2.29 8.43 -8.45
CA CYS A 103 -0.87 8.79 -8.35
C CYS A 103 0.05 7.65 -8.84
N HIS A 104 -0.49 6.45 -9.05
CA HIS A 104 0.23 5.23 -9.45
C HIS A 104 1.43 4.92 -8.55
N THR A 105 1.22 4.97 -7.25
CA THR A 105 2.27 4.72 -6.26
C THR A 105 1.70 4.18 -4.96
N ALA A 106 2.51 3.40 -4.25
CA ALA A 106 2.29 3.09 -2.85
C ALA A 106 2.39 4.36 -2.00
N ILE A 107 1.60 4.46 -0.95
CA ILE A 107 1.63 5.52 0.05
C ILE A 107 1.70 4.91 1.45
N SER A 108 2.31 5.61 2.40
CA SER A 108 2.38 5.16 3.80
C SER A 108 1.04 5.36 4.53
N ASP A 109 0.88 4.70 5.68
CA ASP A 109 -0.33 4.86 6.51
C ASP A 109 -0.55 6.32 6.94
N LEU A 110 0.53 7.08 7.17
CA LEU A 110 0.46 8.51 7.51
C LEU A 110 0.01 9.40 6.34
N GLU A 111 0.04 8.88 5.12
CA GLU A 111 -0.37 9.57 3.90
C GLU A 111 -1.82 9.23 3.51
N VAL A 112 -2.52 8.45 4.33
CA VAL A 112 -3.94 8.11 4.16
C VAL A 112 -4.79 8.93 5.11
N GLU A 113 -5.75 9.66 4.57
CA GLU A 113 -6.78 10.35 5.35
C GLU A 113 -8.07 9.53 5.35
N TYR A 114 -8.58 9.22 6.53
CA TYR A 114 -9.81 8.47 6.66
C TYR A 114 -11.02 9.40 6.79
N HIS A 115 -12.00 9.20 5.91
CA HIS A 115 -13.26 9.94 5.91
C HIS A 115 -14.43 8.99 6.12
N GLN A 116 -15.32 9.35 7.04
CA GLN A 116 -16.56 8.58 7.23
C GLN A 116 -17.49 8.84 6.05
N GLU A 117 -17.86 7.78 5.34
CA GLU A 117 -18.76 7.83 4.19
C GLU A 117 -19.93 6.88 4.37
N GLY A 118 -21.09 7.32 3.89
CA GLY A 118 -22.28 6.47 3.78
C GLY A 118 -22.11 5.47 2.63
N SER A 119 -22.34 4.22 2.93
CA SER A 119 -22.27 3.11 1.97
C SER A 119 -23.35 2.09 2.33
N ASN A 120 -23.18 0.88 1.86
CA ASN A 120 -24.03 -0.25 2.20
C ASN A 120 -23.18 -1.41 2.70
N LEU A 121 -23.81 -2.29 3.44
CA LEU A 121 -23.33 -3.62 3.76
C LEU A 121 -24.18 -4.60 2.94
N TRP A 122 -23.51 -5.33 2.03
CA TRP A 122 -24.17 -6.33 1.18
C TRP A 122 -24.02 -7.70 1.81
N ASN A 123 -25.17 -8.35 2.07
CA ASN A 123 -25.25 -9.72 2.58
C ASN A 123 -25.36 -10.68 1.40
N ILE A 124 -24.33 -11.51 1.21
CA ILE A 124 -24.17 -12.39 0.03
C ILE A 124 -24.16 -13.85 0.48
N ARG A 125 -24.91 -14.69 -0.20
CA ARG A 125 -25.01 -16.12 0.03
C ARG A 125 -23.92 -16.88 -0.72
N TYR A 126 -23.12 -17.68 -0.01
CA TYR A 126 -22.16 -18.60 -0.59
C TYR A 126 -22.62 -20.04 -0.33
N PRO A 127 -23.09 -20.77 -1.36
CA PRO A 127 -23.58 -22.14 -1.21
C PRO A 127 -22.47 -23.10 -0.79
N TYR A 128 -22.75 -24.05 0.11
CA TYR A 128 -21.82 -25.13 0.36
C TYR A 128 -21.70 -26.04 -0.85
N ALA A 129 -20.48 -26.50 -1.14
CA ALA A 129 -20.19 -27.35 -2.28
C ALA A 129 -20.85 -28.74 -2.19
N ASP A 130 -21.20 -29.18 -0.97
CA ASP A 130 -21.90 -30.43 -0.69
C ASP A 130 -23.46 -30.30 -0.79
N GLY A 131 -23.96 -29.12 -1.08
CA GLY A 131 -25.41 -28.85 -1.16
C GLY A 131 -26.13 -28.80 0.21
N SER A 132 -25.40 -28.77 1.33
CA SER A 132 -25.98 -28.77 2.70
C SER A 132 -26.53 -27.41 3.16
N GLY A 133 -26.66 -26.44 2.25
CA GLY A 133 -27.14 -25.10 2.54
C GLY A 133 -26.13 -24.03 2.08
N ASP A 134 -26.06 -22.95 2.80
CA ASP A 134 -25.22 -21.80 2.46
C ASP A 134 -24.65 -21.14 3.72
N ILE A 135 -23.65 -20.26 3.54
CA ILE A 135 -23.14 -19.31 4.52
C ILE A 135 -23.32 -17.91 3.98
N ILE A 136 -23.75 -16.98 4.83
CA ILE A 136 -23.94 -15.59 4.45
C ILE A 136 -22.71 -14.80 4.90
N VAL A 137 -22.11 -14.04 3.98
CA VAL A 137 -21.02 -13.10 4.26
C VAL A 137 -21.50 -11.67 4.06
N ALA A 138 -21.00 -10.73 4.88
CA ALA A 138 -21.33 -9.33 4.77
C ALA A 138 -20.11 -8.53 4.32
N THR A 139 -20.27 -7.65 3.34
CA THR A 139 -19.16 -6.85 2.80
C THR A 139 -19.60 -5.44 2.42
N THR A 140 -18.69 -4.47 2.58
CA THR A 140 -18.84 -3.10 2.04
C THR A 140 -18.25 -2.96 0.64
N ARG A 141 -17.57 -4.01 0.14
CA ARG A 141 -16.85 -4.01 -1.14
C ARG A 141 -17.14 -5.28 -1.95
N PRO A 142 -18.35 -5.42 -2.50
CA PRO A 142 -18.73 -6.64 -3.23
C PRO A 142 -17.84 -6.93 -4.45
N GLU A 143 -17.25 -5.89 -5.10
CA GLU A 143 -16.33 -6.09 -6.24
C GLU A 143 -15.11 -6.91 -5.88
N THR A 144 -14.65 -6.86 -4.62
CA THR A 144 -13.45 -7.61 -4.21
C THR A 144 -13.71 -9.11 -4.05
N MET A 145 -14.99 -9.55 -3.97
CA MET A 145 -15.32 -10.97 -3.82
C MET A 145 -14.73 -11.85 -4.92
N LEU A 146 -14.49 -11.30 -6.10
CA LEU A 146 -13.89 -12.04 -7.21
C LEU A 146 -12.51 -12.64 -6.86
N GLY A 147 -11.83 -12.06 -5.87
CA GLY A 147 -10.53 -12.50 -5.34
C GLY A 147 -10.61 -13.30 -4.04
N ASP A 148 -11.80 -13.69 -3.59
CA ASP A 148 -11.93 -14.45 -2.33
C ASP A 148 -11.27 -15.83 -2.42
N THR A 149 -10.56 -16.19 -1.36
CA THR A 149 -9.84 -17.47 -1.26
C THR A 149 -10.24 -18.30 -0.04
N ALA A 150 -11.05 -17.72 0.86
CA ALA A 150 -11.68 -18.43 1.98
C ALA A 150 -12.90 -17.66 2.48
N VAL A 151 -13.68 -18.32 3.34
CA VAL A 151 -14.58 -17.68 4.30
C VAL A 151 -14.07 -18.02 5.70
N ALA A 152 -13.90 -17.00 6.56
CA ALA A 152 -13.46 -17.18 7.93
C ALA A 152 -14.62 -17.04 8.91
N VAL A 153 -14.60 -17.85 9.96
CA VAL A 153 -15.53 -17.82 11.09
C VAL A 153 -14.75 -17.88 12.40
N ASN A 154 -15.32 -17.39 13.49
CA ASN A 154 -14.69 -17.53 14.79
C ASN A 154 -14.78 -18.98 15.26
N PRO A 155 -13.69 -19.61 15.76
CA PRO A 155 -13.71 -21.00 16.24
C PRO A 155 -14.64 -21.24 17.42
N ASN A 156 -14.99 -20.19 18.17
CA ASN A 156 -15.90 -20.24 19.31
C ASN A 156 -17.37 -19.93 18.96
N ASP A 157 -17.68 -19.77 17.67
CA ASP A 157 -19.04 -19.50 17.20
C ASP A 157 -19.78 -20.81 16.90
N ASP A 158 -20.68 -21.19 17.80
CA ASP A 158 -21.47 -22.43 17.72
C ASP A 158 -22.30 -22.53 16.42
N ARG A 159 -22.62 -21.40 15.78
CA ARG A 159 -23.38 -21.38 14.50
C ARG A 159 -22.62 -22.01 13.35
N TYR A 160 -21.29 -21.97 13.41
CA TYR A 160 -20.40 -22.39 12.33
C TYR A 160 -19.45 -23.52 12.69
N HIS A 161 -19.49 -24.04 13.92
CA HIS A 161 -18.57 -25.06 14.39
C HIS A 161 -18.55 -26.31 13.48
N ASP A 162 -19.72 -26.75 12.98
CA ASP A 162 -19.86 -27.90 12.07
C ASP A 162 -19.61 -27.53 10.58
N LYS A 163 -19.30 -26.28 10.30
CA LYS A 163 -19.03 -25.76 8.93
C LYS A 163 -17.52 -25.59 8.66
N ILE A 164 -16.71 -25.52 9.71
CA ILE A 164 -15.25 -25.39 9.57
C ILE A 164 -14.70 -26.59 8.80
N GLY A 165 -13.88 -26.32 7.79
CA GLY A 165 -13.32 -27.31 6.90
C GLY A 165 -14.20 -27.72 5.71
N LYS A 166 -15.46 -27.25 5.63
CA LYS A 166 -16.27 -27.38 4.43
C LYS A 166 -15.78 -26.45 3.33
N GLU A 167 -16.20 -26.74 2.10
CA GLU A 167 -16.00 -25.84 0.96
C GLU A 167 -17.30 -25.12 0.61
N VAL A 168 -17.18 -23.86 0.18
CA VAL A 168 -18.26 -23.10 -0.43
C VAL A 168 -17.94 -22.78 -1.90
N ILE A 169 -18.96 -22.55 -2.68
CA ILE A 169 -18.83 -22.10 -4.08
C ILE A 169 -18.96 -20.58 -4.09
N LEU A 170 -17.89 -19.92 -4.49
CA LEU A 170 -17.89 -18.46 -4.68
C LEU A 170 -18.83 -18.10 -5.84
N PRO A 171 -19.90 -17.33 -5.61
CA PRO A 171 -20.82 -16.94 -6.66
C PRO A 171 -20.11 -16.19 -7.81
N LEU A 172 -20.72 -16.20 -9.00
CA LEU A 172 -20.28 -15.53 -10.23
C LEU A 172 -19.00 -16.11 -10.86
N VAL A 173 -18.03 -16.57 -10.08
CA VAL A 173 -16.76 -17.17 -10.56
C VAL A 173 -16.69 -18.69 -10.38
N ASN A 174 -17.63 -19.30 -9.66
CA ASN A 174 -17.73 -20.75 -9.43
C ASN A 174 -16.45 -21.40 -8.87
N ARG A 175 -15.64 -20.65 -8.10
CA ARG A 175 -14.45 -21.15 -7.41
C ARG A 175 -14.85 -21.82 -6.10
N ARG A 176 -14.26 -22.97 -5.78
CA ARG A 176 -14.37 -23.59 -4.45
C ARG A 176 -13.36 -22.95 -3.52
N ILE A 177 -13.81 -22.52 -2.36
CA ILE A 177 -13.00 -21.92 -1.32
C ILE A 177 -13.36 -22.54 0.04
N PRO A 178 -12.38 -22.73 0.95
CA PRO A 178 -12.62 -23.35 2.25
C PRO A 178 -13.29 -22.40 3.25
N VAL A 179 -14.03 -22.98 4.19
CA VAL A 179 -14.40 -22.30 5.44
C VAL A 179 -13.32 -22.57 6.49
N ILE A 180 -12.68 -21.52 6.97
CA ILE A 180 -11.58 -21.60 7.95
C ILE A 180 -11.99 -21.00 9.30
N ALA A 181 -11.27 -21.39 10.36
CA ALA A 181 -11.45 -20.82 11.69
C ALA A 181 -10.34 -19.82 11.98
N ASP A 182 -10.68 -18.59 12.38
CA ASP A 182 -9.70 -17.57 12.80
C ASP A 182 -10.27 -16.71 13.92
N ASP A 183 -9.52 -16.55 15.01
CA ASP A 183 -9.93 -15.75 16.19
C ASP A 183 -10.10 -14.25 15.88
N TYR A 184 -9.60 -13.78 14.75
CA TYR A 184 -9.77 -12.40 14.29
C TYR A 184 -11.25 -12.05 13.98
N VAL A 185 -12.06 -13.05 13.66
CA VAL A 185 -13.46 -12.83 13.28
C VAL A 185 -14.32 -12.47 14.49
N THR A 186 -14.99 -11.33 14.42
CA THR A 186 -15.94 -10.87 15.44
C THR A 186 -17.30 -11.52 15.23
N MET A 187 -17.78 -12.31 16.19
CA MET A 187 -19.02 -13.10 16.08
C MET A 187 -20.28 -12.25 15.94
N GLU A 188 -20.27 -11.04 16.53
CA GLU A 188 -21.41 -10.12 16.60
C GLU A 188 -21.50 -9.18 15.39
N PHE A 189 -20.48 -9.16 14.52
CA PHE A 189 -20.48 -8.27 13.35
C PHE A 189 -21.04 -8.97 12.12
N GLY A 190 -22.03 -8.34 11.47
CA GLY A 190 -22.69 -8.89 10.28
C GLY A 190 -23.27 -10.28 10.55
N SER A 191 -22.93 -11.23 9.72
CA SER A 191 -23.34 -12.64 9.89
C SER A 191 -22.45 -13.42 10.87
N GLY A 192 -21.29 -12.88 11.29
CA GLY A 192 -20.24 -13.61 12.01
C GLY A 192 -19.36 -14.44 11.08
N ALA A 193 -19.56 -14.36 9.78
CA ALA A 193 -18.71 -14.96 8.75
C ALA A 193 -18.15 -13.86 7.83
N VAL A 194 -16.85 -13.90 7.57
CA VAL A 194 -16.12 -12.89 6.80
C VAL A 194 -15.51 -13.54 5.55
N LYS A 195 -15.75 -12.95 4.39
CA LYS A 195 -15.05 -13.32 3.16
C LYS A 195 -13.58 -12.89 3.26
N ILE A 196 -12.67 -13.70 2.78
CA ILE A 196 -11.24 -13.43 2.84
C ILE A 196 -10.71 -13.15 1.45
N THR A 197 -10.30 -11.89 1.24
CA THR A 197 -9.73 -11.38 -0.01
C THR A 197 -8.31 -10.85 0.22
N PRO A 198 -7.31 -11.73 0.27
CA PRO A 198 -5.95 -11.35 0.71
C PRO A 198 -5.27 -10.27 -0.16
N SER A 199 -5.71 -10.14 -1.42
CA SER A 199 -5.15 -9.13 -2.33
C SER A 199 -5.69 -7.72 -2.11
N SER A 200 -6.76 -7.55 -1.30
CA SER A 200 -7.51 -6.29 -1.21
C SER A 200 -7.79 -5.80 0.22
N ASP A 201 -7.36 -6.56 1.25
CA ASP A 201 -7.48 -6.18 2.66
C ASP A 201 -6.25 -6.63 3.45
N PRO A 202 -5.61 -5.72 4.26
CA PRO A 202 -4.42 -6.06 5.05
C PRO A 202 -4.65 -7.13 6.11
N ASN A 203 -5.85 -7.23 6.69
CA ASN A 203 -6.17 -8.24 7.70
C ASN A 203 -6.37 -9.60 7.05
N ASP A 204 -7.02 -9.62 5.89
CA ASP A 204 -7.19 -10.81 5.06
C ASP A 204 -5.84 -11.32 4.54
N PHE A 205 -4.92 -10.40 4.18
CA PHE A 205 -3.55 -10.74 3.79
C PHE A 205 -2.80 -11.41 4.95
N ALA A 206 -2.88 -10.88 6.17
CA ALA A 206 -2.28 -11.48 7.34
C ALA A 206 -2.89 -12.85 7.66
N MET A 207 -4.22 -12.98 7.50
CA MET A 207 -4.94 -14.23 7.67
C MET A 207 -4.51 -15.27 6.62
N ALA A 208 -4.34 -14.86 5.37
CA ALA A 208 -3.83 -15.73 4.30
C ALA A 208 -2.45 -16.30 4.64
N GLY A 209 -1.56 -15.51 5.24
CA GLY A 209 -0.26 -15.99 5.71
C GLY A 209 -0.37 -17.06 6.81
N ARG A 210 -1.31 -16.91 7.76
CA ARG A 210 -1.55 -17.89 8.83
C ARG A 210 -2.15 -19.20 8.32
N HIS A 211 -3.01 -19.13 7.31
CA HIS A 211 -3.74 -20.27 6.77
C HIS A 211 -3.21 -20.78 5.43
N ASN A 212 -2.09 -20.22 4.95
CA ASN A 212 -1.48 -20.57 3.67
C ASN A 212 -2.48 -20.50 2.49
N LEU A 213 -3.28 -19.44 2.45
CA LEU A 213 -4.25 -19.20 1.38
C LEU A 213 -3.59 -18.58 0.15
N GLU A 214 -4.17 -18.84 -1.01
CA GLU A 214 -3.77 -18.20 -2.25
C GLU A 214 -4.07 -16.70 -2.22
N ILE A 215 -3.23 -15.88 -2.86
CA ILE A 215 -3.44 -14.45 -3.05
C ILE A 215 -3.78 -14.22 -4.52
N ILE A 216 -5.01 -13.80 -4.80
CA ILE A 216 -5.51 -13.58 -6.16
C ILE A 216 -5.76 -12.09 -6.38
N PRO A 217 -4.82 -11.35 -6.98
CA PRO A 217 -5.05 -9.96 -7.36
C PRO A 217 -6.11 -9.87 -8.45
N ILE A 218 -7.12 -9.02 -8.26
CA ILE A 218 -8.23 -8.83 -9.20
C ILE A 218 -8.26 -7.47 -9.86
N MET A 219 -7.38 -6.56 -9.45
CA MET A 219 -7.28 -5.21 -10.00
C MET A 219 -5.85 -4.93 -10.48
N ASP A 220 -5.73 -4.05 -11.44
CA ASP A 220 -4.47 -3.47 -11.89
C ASP A 220 -4.12 -2.18 -11.12
N GLY A 221 -3.01 -1.52 -11.48
CA GLY A 221 -2.57 -0.27 -10.84
C GLY A 221 -3.52 0.92 -11.04
N ASN A 222 -4.49 0.84 -11.96
CA ASN A 222 -5.54 1.84 -12.17
C ASN A 222 -6.83 1.54 -11.38
N ALA A 223 -6.83 0.48 -10.57
CA ALA A 223 -8.02 -0.09 -9.94
C ALA A 223 -9.09 -0.54 -10.96
N VAL A 224 -8.64 -1.02 -12.12
CA VAL A 224 -9.44 -1.67 -13.16
C VAL A 224 -9.35 -3.18 -12.95
N ILE A 225 -10.48 -3.87 -13.07
CA ILE A 225 -10.56 -5.32 -12.89
C ILE A 225 -9.71 -6.01 -13.98
N ASN A 226 -8.81 -6.88 -13.55
CA ASN A 226 -7.93 -7.64 -14.43
C ASN A 226 -8.56 -8.98 -14.88
N ALA A 227 -7.81 -9.81 -15.59
CA ALA A 227 -8.28 -11.10 -16.12
C ALA A 227 -8.79 -12.09 -15.05
N ASN A 228 -8.30 -11.98 -13.79
CA ASN A 228 -8.76 -12.82 -12.68
C ASN A 228 -10.21 -12.51 -12.27
N GLY A 229 -10.73 -11.32 -12.62
CA GLY A 229 -12.13 -10.95 -12.42
C GLY A 229 -13.10 -11.52 -13.44
N GLY A 230 -12.63 -12.37 -14.38
CA GLY A 230 -13.46 -13.08 -15.37
C GLY A 230 -14.30 -12.13 -16.23
N PRO A 231 -15.65 -12.27 -16.24
CA PRO A 231 -16.51 -11.45 -17.09
C PRO A 231 -16.51 -9.97 -16.78
N TYR A 232 -15.96 -9.56 -15.64
CA TYR A 232 -15.85 -8.15 -15.21
C TYR A 232 -14.51 -7.51 -15.62
N CYS A 233 -13.61 -8.23 -16.28
CA CYS A 233 -12.33 -7.73 -16.74
C CYS A 233 -12.48 -6.45 -17.58
N GLY A 234 -11.64 -5.45 -17.32
CA GLY A 234 -11.64 -4.15 -17.97
C GLY A 234 -12.61 -3.10 -17.39
N GLN A 235 -13.41 -3.48 -16.39
CA GLN A 235 -14.31 -2.53 -15.72
C GLN A 235 -13.59 -1.78 -14.61
N ASP A 236 -13.92 -0.51 -14.44
CA ASP A 236 -13.56 0.26 -13.23
C ASP A 236 -14.21 -0.39 -12.00
N ARG A 237 -13.54 -0.31 -10.85
CA ARG A 237 -13.98 -0.96 -9.60
C ARG A 237 -15.40 -0.58 -9.17
N TYR A 238 -15.84 0.66 -9.38
CA TYR A 238 -17.18 1.10 -9.00
C TYR A 238 -18.25 0.58 -9.98
N THR A 239 -17.96 0.63 -11.27
CA THR A 239 -18.80 0.02 -12.31
C THR A 239 -18.91 -1.49 -12.10
N CYS A 240 -17.81 -2.15 -11.75
CA CYS A 240 -17.79 -3.56 -11.41
C CYS A 240 -18.68 -3.86 -10.19
N ARG A 241 -18.60 -3.04 -9.14
CA ARG A 241 -19.44 -3.16 -7.93
C ARG A 241 -20.93 -3.15 -8.30
N GLU A 242 -21.36 -2.17 -9.09
CA GLU A 242 -22.76 -2.06 -9.53
C GLU A 242 -23.21 -3.31 -10.32
N ASN A 243 -22.39 -3.76 -11.25
CA ASN A 243 -22.67 -4.94 -12.07
C ASN A 243 -22.71 -6.23 -11.23
N ILE A 244 -21.75 -6.42 -10.30
CA ILE A 244 -21.76 -7.58 -9.39
C ILE A 244 -23.00 -7.61 -8.52
N VAL A 245 -23.40 -6.47 -7.94
CA VAL A 245 -24.61 -6.41 -7.11
C VAL A 245 -25.84 -6.80 -7.89
N ARG A 246 -26.01 -6.28 -9.12
CA ARG A 246 -27.09 -6.66 -10.01
C ARG A 246 -27.08 -8.16 -10.34
N ASP A 247 -25.92 -8.69 -10.73
CA ASP A 247 -25.81 -10.09 -11.15
C ASP A 247 -26.02 -11.05 -9.95
N LEU A 248 -25.63 -10.66 -8.73
CA LEU A 248 -25.92 -11.41 -7.50
C LEU A 248 -27.43 -11.41 -7.19
N GLU A 249 -28.11 -10.28 -7.41
CA GLU A 249 -29.56 -10.16 -7.23
C GLU A 249 -30.29 -11.05 -8.25
N GLU A 250 -29.96 -10.95 -9.54
CA GLU A 250 -30.55 -11.74 -10.61
C GLU A 250 -30.38 -13.24 -10.42
N GLN A 251 -29.23 -13.67 -9.86
CA GLN A 251 -28.94 -15.08 -9.59
C GLN A 251 -29.41 -15.56 -8.21
N GLY A 252 -30.00 -14.68 -7.39
CA GLY A 252 -30.56 -15.02 -6.07
C GLY A 252 -29.51 -15.22 -4.97
N TYR A 253 -28.28 -14.71 -5.17
CA TYR A 253 -27.23 -14.75 -4.16
C TYR A 253 -27.24 -13.53 -3.23
N LEU A 254 -27.84 -12.41 -3.63
CA LEU A 254 -27.98 -11.24 -2.78
C LEU A 254 -29.13 -11.46 -1.78
N VAL A 255 -28.79 -11.50 -0.48
CA VAL A 255 -29.76 -11.74 0.60
C VAL A 255 -30.38 -10.43 1.09
N GLY A 256 -29.58 -9.36 1.14
CA GLY A 256 -30.04 -8.06 1.58
C GLY A 256 -28.98 -6.97 1.46
N ILE A 257 -29.43 -5.74 1.56
CA ILE A 257 -28.59 -4.55 1.54
C ILE A 257 -28.98 -3.69 2.75
N GLU A 258 -28.01 -3.35 3.59
CA GLU A 258 -28.22 -2.54 4.79
C GLU A 258 -27.39 -1.25 4.68
N PRO A 259 -27.96 -0.06 4.99
CA PRO A 259 -27.18 1.16 5.08
C PRO A 259 -26.07 1.03 6.12
N TYR A 260 -24.86 1.35 5.73
CA TYR A 260 -23.68 1.24 6.61
C TYR A 260 -22.73 2.41 6.36
N ALA A 261 -22.24 3.02 7.44
CA ALA A 261 -21.22 4.05 7.37
C ALA A 261 -19.88 3.49 7.85
N HIS A 262 -18.84 3.68 7.04
CA HIS A 262 -17.49 3.22 7.37
C HIS A 262 -16.45 4.25 6.97
N ASN A 263 -15.22 4.07 7.47
CA ASN A 263 -14.12 4.94 7.14
C ASN A 263 -13.49 4.49 5.81
N VAL A 264 -13.48 5.39 4.83
CA VAL A 264 -12.81 5.20 3.53
C VAL A 264 -11.48 5.92 3.55
N GLY A 265 -10.40 5.21 3.25
CA GLY A 265 -9.06 5.77 3.13
C GLY A 265 -8.90 6.52 1.81
N LYS A 266 -8.42 7.76 1.89
CA LYS A 266 -8.15 8.61 0.72
C LYS A 266 -6.69 9.05 0.69
N CYS A 267 -6.15 9.15 -0.50
CA CYS A 267 -4.83 9.74 -0.71
C CYS A 267 -4.86 11.21 -0.24
N TYR A 268 -4.02 11.58 0.71
CA TYR A 268 -4.02 12.93 1.29
C TYR A 268 -3.77 14.06 0.26
N ARG A 269 -3.21 13.74 -0.90
CA ARG A 269 -2.89 14.71 -1.96
C ARG A 269 -3.96 14.83 -3.03
N CYS A 270 -4.34 13.70 -3.63
CA CYS A 270 -5.28 13.72 -4.76
C CYS A 270 -6.72 13.41 -4.35
N LYS A 271 -6.95 13.04 -3.07
CA LYS A 271 -8.25 12.70 -2.48
C LYS A 271 -8.96 11.51 -3.13
N THR A 272 -8.27 10.76 -3.97
CA THR A 272 -8.78 9.52 -4.55
C THR A 272 -8.78 8.42 -3.48
N ASP A 273 -9.81 7.58 -3.48
CA ASP A 273 -9.89 6.42 -2.60
C ASP A 273 -8.73 5.48 -2.90
N ILE A 274 -8.00 5.10 -1.85
CA ILE A 274 -6.90 4.15 -1.96
C ILE A 274 -7.43 2.74 -2.21
N GLU A 275 -6.57 1.91 -2.82
CA GLU A 275 -6.84 0.50 -3.07
C GLU A 275 -5.72 -0.33 -2.41
N PRO A 276 -5.99 -1.03 -1.30
CA PRO A 276 -5.02 -1.95 -0.77
C PRO A 276 -4.68 -3.01 -1.83
N THR A 277 -3.41 -3.15 -2.15
CA THR A 277 -2.94 -3.98 -3.27
C THR A 277 -1.64 -4.68 -2.92
N VAL A 278 -1.53 -5.96 -3.26
CA VAL A 278 -0.25 -6.68 -3.12
C VAL A 278 0.69 -6.24 -4.22
N SER A 279 1.85 -5.75 -3.82
CA SER A 279 2.87 -5.24 -4.72
C SER A 279 4.27 -5.56 -4.21
N LYS A 280 5.20 -5.76 -5.16
CA LYS A 280 6.61 -5.95 -4.84
C LYS A 280 7.24 -4.61 -4.53
N GLN A 281 7.66 -4.42 -3.29
CA GLN A 281 8.17 -3.16 -2.77
C GLN A 281 9.46 -3.37 -1.98
N TRP A 282 10.17 -2.28 -1.71
CA TRP A 282 11.30 -2.25 -0.80
C TRP A 282 10.83 -1.87 0.61
N PHE A 283 11.27 -2.62 1.59
CA PHE A 283 10.89 -2.47 3.00
C PHE A 283 12.09 -2.35 3.92
N VAL A 284 11.89 -1.64 5.03
CA VAL A 284 12.77 -1.68 6.19
C VAL A 284 12.13 -2.55 7.26
N LYS A 285 12.86 -3.56 7.75
CA LYS A 285 12.49 -4.36 8.94
C LYS A 285 12.59 -3.47 10.15
N VAL A 286 11.45 -3.02 10.68
CA VAL A 286 11.43 -2.07 11.79
C VAL A 286 11.33 -2.73 13.17
N GLU A 287 10.88 -3.98 13.25
CA GLU A 287 10.74 -4.70 14.53
C GLU A 287 12.03 -4.74 15.37
N PRO A 288 13.22 -5.07 14.82
CA PRO A 288 14.46 -5.07 15.60
C PRO A 288 14.81 -3.67 16.14
N LEU A 289 14.58 -2.65 15.33
CA LEU A 289 14.83 -1.25 15.70
C LEU A 289 13.85 -0.77 16.77
N ALA A 290 12.58 -1.12 16.63
CA ALA A 290 11.55 -0.78 17.61
C ALA A 290 11.79 -1.42 18.98
N LYS A 291 12.26 -2.68 19.03
CA LYS A 291 12.62 -3.36 20.28
C LYS A 291 13.69 -2.58 21.05
N GLU A 292 14.72 -2.10 20.38
CA GLU A 292 15.77 -1.30 21.00
C GLU A 292 15.25 0.06 21.48
N ALA A 293 14.40 0.71 20.69
CA ALA A 293 13.78 1.98 21.04
C ALA A 293 12.85 1.85 22.25
N VAL A 294 12.02 0.80 22.31
CA VAL A 294 11.19 0.47 23.49
C VAL A 294 12.06 0.21 24.72
N ALA A 295 13.12 -0.59 24.57
CA ALA A 295 14.03 -0.89 25.65
C ALA A 295 14.73 0.36 26.22
N ALA A 296 15.04 1.36 25.38
CA ALA A 296 15.65 2.62 25.82
C ALA A 296 14.71 3.43 26.73
N VAL A 297 13.41 3.44 26.44
CA VAL A 297 12.41 4.12 27.29
C VAL A 297 12.16 3.32 28.57
N VAL A 298 11.97 2.02 28.49
CA VAL A 298 11.75 1.15 29.66
C VAL A 298 12.92 1.21 30.64
N LYS A 299 14.16 1.25 30.13
CA LYS A 299 15.39 1.39 30.97
C LYS A 299 15.63 2.80 31.48
N GLY A 300 14.82 3.79 31.09
CA GLY A 300 14.99 5.19 31.47
C GLY A 300 16.12 5.91 30.76
N ASN A 301 16.75 5.34 29.73
CA ASN A 301 17.77 5.97 28.90
C ASN A 301 17.19 7.10 28.05
N THR A 302 15.91 6.98 27.69
CA THR A 302 15.12 8.02 27.04
C THR A 302 13.85 8.25 27.84
N ARG A 303 13.46 9.51 28.02
CA ARG A 303 12.25 9.89 28.75
C ARG A 303 11.26 10.61 27.85
N ILE A 304 10.01 10.18 27.88
CA ILE A 304 8.88 10.85 27.23
C ILE A 304 8.33 11.92 28.19
N VAL A 305 8.22 13.16 27.73
CA VAL A 305 7.72 14.29 28.54
C VAL A 305 6.60 15.02 27.78
N PRO A 306 5.41 15.14 28.36
CA PRO A 306 4.94 14.50 29.59
C PRO A 306 4.76 12.98 29.43
N SER A 307 4.79 12.23 30.54
CA SER A 307 4.68 10.77 30.54
C SER A 307 3.32 10.24 30.06
N THR A 308 2.32 11.10 29.99
CA THR A 308 1.00 10.73 29.38
C THR A 308 1.10 10.22 27.95
N TRP A 309 2.17 10.56 27.22
CA TRP A 309 2.42 10.10 25.84
C TRP A 309 3.17 8.75 25.77
N GLU A 310 3.61 8.19 26.89
CA GLU A 310 4.27 6.88 26.92
C GLU A 310 3.35 5.77 26.40
N ALA A 311 2.07 5.79 26.75
CA ALA A 311 1.11 4.81 26.27
C ALA A 311 1.00 4.83 24.74
N THR A 312 0.90 6.03 24.14
CA THR A 312 0.86 6.22 22.69
C THR A 312 2.16 5.75 22.03
N TYR A 313 3.31 6.07 22.64
CA TYR A 313 4.62 5.62 22.14
C TYR A 313 4.73 4.10 22.11
N PHE A 314 4.37 3.43 23.21
CA PHE A 314 4.42 1.97 23.29
C PHE A 314 3.43 1.31 22.34
N GLU A 315 2.21 1.83 22.21
CA GLU A 315 1.21 1.38 21.26
C GLU A 315 1.78 1.36 19.83
N TRP A 316 2.34 2.49 19.38
CA TRP A 316 2.94 2.62 18.06
C TRP A 316 4.13 1.69 17.86
N MET A 317 5.06 1.65 18.82
CA MET A 317 6.31 0.90 18.66
C MET A 317 6.13 -0.60 18.78
N THR A 318 5.11 -1.06 19.53
CA THR A 318 4.82 -2.51 19.68
C THR A 318 4.08 -3.07 18.48
N ASN A 319 3.25 -2.25 17.84
CA ASN A 319 2.42 -2.65 16.71
C ASN A 319 2.97 -2.17 15.36
N ILE A 320 4.21 -1.65 15.33
CA ILE A 320 4.82 -1.11 14.12
C ILE A 320 5.03 -2.22 13.08
N ARG A 321 4.67 -1.92 11.84
CA ARG A 321 4.87 -2.81 10.69
C ARG A 321 6.10 -2.40 9.90
N ASP A 322 6.62 -3.32 9.08
CA ASP A 322 7.72 -3.01 8.18
C ASP A 322 7.38 -1.83 7.28
N TRP A 323 8.32 -0.90 7.18
CA TRP A 323 8.10 0.36 6.49
C TRP A 323 8.37 0.22 5.00
N CYS A 324 7.35 0.41 4.17
CA CYS A 324 7.51 0.51 2.71
C CYS A 324 8.19 1.83 2.34
N ILE A 325 9.42 1.74 1.82
CA ILE A 325 10.24 2.90 1.45
C ILE A 325 10.21 3.23 -0.03
N SER A 326 9.85 2.28 -0.90
CA SER A 326 9.78 2.52 -2.35
C SER A 326 8.51 3.26 -2.76
N ARG A 327 8.64 4.12 -3.77
CA ARG A 327 7.55 4.87 -4.42
C ARG A 327 7.72 4.82 -5.92
N GLN A 328 6.63 4.59 -6.64
CA GLN A 328 6.59 4.49 -8.11
C GLN A 328 6.44 5.87 -8.75
N ILE A 329 7.13 6.86 -8.19
CA ILE A 329 7.22 8.23 -8.73
C ILE A 329 8.57 8.44 -9.39
N TRP A 330 8.73 9.54 -10.12
CA TRP A 330 9.98 9.84 -10.80
C TRP A 330 10.83 10.88 -10.08
N TRP A 331 10.18 11.75 -9.31
CA TRP A 331 10.84 12.81 -8.55
C TRP A 331 11.23 12.35 -7.15
N GLY A 332 12.50 12.08 -6.93
CA GLY A 332 13.05 11.61 -5.67
C GLY A 332 14.44 10.99 -5.82
N HIS A 333 14.95 10.41 -4.73
CA HIS A 333 16.19 9.65 -4.74
C HIS A 333 15.94 8.26 -5.31
N ARG A 334 16.38 8.01 -6.52
CA ARG A 334 16.22 6.71 -7.16
C ARG A 334 16.91 5.62 -6.35
N ILE A 335 16.22 4.51 -6.14
CA ILE A 335 16.70 3.36 -5.37
C ILE A 335 18.02 2.84 -5.97
N PRO A 336 19.11 2.69 -5.17
CA PRO A 336 20.44 2.34 -5.65
C PRO A 336 20.60 0.83 -5.87
N VAL A 337 19.68 0.26 -6.64
CA VAL A 337 19.61 -1.16 -6.97
C VAL A 337 19.61 -1.35 -8.47
N TRP A 338 20.34 -2.34 -8.96
CA TRP A 338 20.41 -2.72 -10.36
C TRP A 338 20.10 -4.21 -10.51
N TYR A 339 19.42 -4.53 -11.58
CA TYR A 339 19.07 -5.89 -11.97
C TYR A 339 19.88 -6.27 -13.20
N CYS A 340 20.54 -7.43 -13.15
CA CYS A 340 21.21 -7.99 -14.30
C CYS A 340 20.21 -8.81 -15.13
N ASP A 341 19.91 -8.36 -16.35
CA ASP A 341 18.96 -9.03 -17.22
C ASP A 341 19.44 -10.41 -17.72
N SER A 342 20.72 -10.72 -17.59
CA SER A 342 21.30 -12.01 -18.02
C SER A 342 21.26 -13.10 -16.96
N CYS A 343 21.52 -12.79 -15.68
CA CYS A 343 21.59 -13.81 -14.62
C CYS A 343 20.59 -13.54 -13.46
N GLY A 344 19.79 -12.48 -13.53
CA GLY A 344 18.82 -12.14 -12.48
C GLY A 344 19.43 -11.58 -11.20
N LYS A 345 20.77 -11.34 -11.16
CA LYS A 345 21.42 -10.81 -9.95
C LYS A 345 20.88 -9.44 -9.59
N VAL A 346 20.51 -9.28 -8.33
CA VAL A 346 20.22 -7.99 -7.70
C VAL A 346 21.52 -7.40 -7.15
N ILE A 347 21.83 -6.16 -7.53
CA ILE A 347 23.06 -5.47 -7.18
C ILE A 347 22.69 -4.19 -6.43
N VAL A 348 23.07 -4.10 -5.16
CA VAL A 348 22.91 -2.88 -4.35
C VAL A 348 24.27 -2.20 -4.25
N SER A 349 24.36 -0.91 -4.63
CA SER A 349 25.67 -0.29 -4.78
C SER A 349 25.68 1.20 -4.40
N ARG A 350 26.80 1.63 -3.81
CA ARG A 350 27.11 3.03 -3.51
C ARG A 350 27.39 3.87 -4.75
N THR A 351 27.86 3.22 -5.80
CA THR A 351 28.16 3.83 -7.12
C THR A 351 27.42 3.07 -8.20
N ASP A 352 27.18 3.69 -9.33
CA ASP A 352 26.57 3.02 -10.47
C ASP A 352 27.51 1.92 -10.99
N PRO A 353 27.07 0.66 -11.03
CA PRO A 353 27.90 -0.43 -11.48
C PRO A 353 28.00 -0.46 -13.02
N ASP A 354 29.21 -0.62 -13.55
CA ASP A 354 29.44 -0.76 -14.98
C ASP A 354 29.10 -2.17 -15.50
N ARG A 355 29.21 -3.18 -14.64
CA ARG A 355 29.03 -4.59 -14.97
C ARG A 355 28.48 -5.39 -13.81
N CYS A 356 27.78 -6.48 -14.14
CA CYS A 356 27.34 -7.44 -13.16
C CYS A 356 28.56 -8.13 -12.50
N PRO A 357 28.67 -8.12 -11.17
CA PRO A 357 29.80 -8.74 -10.47
C PRO A 357 29.80 -10.26 -10.57
N GLU A 358 28.69 -10.88 -10.95
CA GLU A 358 28.54 -12.34 -11.02
C GLU A 358 28.81 -12.88 -12.42
N CYS A 359 28.24 -12.30 -13.47
CA CYS A 359 28.37 -12.80 -14.85
C CYS A 359 29.13 -11.86 -15.79
N GLY A 360 29.58 -10.68 -15.34
CA GLY A 360 30.35 -9.72 -16.15
C GLY A 360 29.55 -8.96 -17.21
N ASN A 361 28.23 -9.21 -17.34
CA ASN A 361 27.40 -8.51 -18.31
C ASN A 361 27.29 -7.02 -17.98
N ALA A 362 27.37 -6.17 -19.03
CA ALA A 362 27.23 -4.71 -18.90
C ALA A 362 25.78 -4.21 -18.97
N THR A 363 24.83 -5.06 -19.36
CA THR A 363 23.41 -4.66 -19.42
C THR A 363 22.79 -4.78 -18.04
N LEU A 364 22.74 -3.64 -17.35
CA LEU A 364 22.15 -3.52 -16.02
C LEU A 364 21.00 -2.51 -16.07
N ARG A 365 19.87 -2.86 -15.46
CA ARG A 365 18.71 -1.99 -15.35
C ARG A 365 18.56 -1.52 -13.90
N GLN A 366 18.67 -0.23 -13.67
CA GLN A 366 18.42 0.34 -12.34
C GLN A 366 16.93 0.25 -11.98
N ASP A 367 16.64 0.02 -10.70
CA ASP A 367 15.28 0.09 -10.15
C ASP A 367 14.60 1.42 -10.55
N GLU A 368 13.33 1.38 -10.90
CA GLU A 368 12.60 2.58 -11.36
C GLU A 368 12.03 3.40 -10.22
N ASP A 369 11.92 2.83 -9.03
CA ASP A 369 11.37 3.45 -7.85
C ASP A 369 12.34 4.45 -7.19
N VAL A 370 11.77 5.34 -6.41
CA VAL A 370 12.50 6.31 -5.59
C VAL A 370 12.19 6.14 -4.12
#